data_6a065ad7f5b766bfda7fc7b985b8e47a
#
_entry.id   6a065ad7f5b766bfda7fc7b985b8e47a
#
_cell.length_a   1.000
_cell.length_b   1.000
_cell.length_c   1.000
_cell.angle_alpha   90.00
_cell.angle_beta   90.00
_cell.angle_gamma   90.00
#
_symmetry.space_group_name_H-M   'P 1'
#
loop_
_entity.id
_entity.type
_entity.pdbx_description
1 polymer ?
#
loop_
_entity_poly.entity_id
_entity_poly.type
_entity_poly.pdbx_seq_one_letter_code
_entity_poly.pdbx_strand_id
1 'polypeptide(L)'
;ARLMDEHIALKEGHSIVLNNDFCDHSLIDLGDYCRKHINYAQREACEVLNDEFNLSGGNDRDKNGGLGKQAKEKHNRKNNYNKLPLFWRSFVYFCYRYVMRGGFLDGKEGFLFAFIQGWWYRAMVDGNILACKKVCGEDKEKMKVFIKNRWNISL
;
A
#
# COMPACT_ATOMS: atom_id res chain seq x y z
N ALA A 1 15.12 -1.58 -4.73
CA ALA A 1 14.54 -0.97 -3.52
C ALA A 1 13.01 -0.99 -3.66
N ARG A 2 12.27 -1.25 -2.59
CA ARG A 2 10.81 -1.13 -2.58
C ARG A 2 10.43 0.35 -2.49
N LEU A 3 9.40 0.75 -3.20
CA LEU A 3 8.88 2.13 -3.18
C LEU A 3 8.07 2.43 -1.90
N MET A 4 7.54 1.38 -1.31
CA MET A 4 6.76 1.39 -0.07
C MET A 4 7.17 0.20 0.80
N ASP A 5 6.92 0.28 2.11
CA ASP A 5 7.16 -0.80 3.08
C ASP A 5 8.63 -1.28 3.11
N GLU A 6 9.58 -0.36 3.30
CA GLU A 6 10.97 -0.73 3.56
C GLU A 6 11.05 -1.54 4.86
N HIS A 7 11.62 -2.73 4.78
CA HIS A 7 11.87 -3.57 5.93
C HIS A 7 13.31 -3.43 6.39
N ILE A 8 13.50 -3.15 7.67
CA ILE A 8 14.83 -3.21 8.28
C ILE A 8 15.25 -4.67 8.34
N ALA A 9 16.34 -5.02 7.66
CA ALA A 9 16.97 -6.33 7.75
C ALA A 9 18.18 -6.23 8.67
N LEU A 10 18.19 -7.05 9.71
CA LEU A 10 19.36 -7.15 10.62
C LEU A 10 20.44 -7.92 9.88
N LYS A 11 21.62 -7.31 9.68
CA LYS A 11 22.77 -8.00 9.10
C LYS A 11 23.52 -8.81 10.16
N GLU A 12 23.67 -8.25 11.35
CA GLU A 12 24.36 -8.85 12.50
C GLU A 12 23.66 -8.45 13.80
N GLY A 13 23.82 -9.25 14.87
CA GLY A 13 23.26 -9.00 16.18
C GLY A 13 21.93 -9.72 16.44
N HIS A 14 21.24 -9.32 17.50
CA HIS A 14 19.98 -9.93 17.95
C HIS A 14 18.89 -8.89 18.06
N SER A 15 17.65 -9.26 17.69
CA SER A 15 16.47 -8.45 17.94
C SER A 15 15.84 -8.84 19.28
N ILE A 16 15.35 -7.86 20.02
CA ILE A 16 14.53 -8.07 21.23
C ILE A 16 13.13 -7.54 20.99
N VAL A 17 12.15 -8.19 21.61
CA VAL A 17 10.77 -7.73 21.59
C VAL A 17 10.54 -6.91 22.87
N LEU A 18 10.08 -5.67 22.71
CA LEU A 18 9.66 -4.85 23.85
C LEU A 18 8.24 -5.24 24.26
N ASN A 19 8.00 -5.34 25.56
CA ASN A 19 6.69 -5.74 26.09
C ASN A 19 5.66 -4.60 26.12
N ASN A 20 6.11 -3.36 25.90
CA ASN A 20 5.25 -2.18 25.91
C ASN A 20 5.04 -1.67 24.48
N ASP A 21 3.82 -1.21 24.19
CA ASP A 21 3.49 -0.53 22.95
C ASP A 21 4.07 0.89 22.96
N PHE A 22 4.32 1.44 21.77
CA PHE A 22 4.61 2.85 21.58
C PHE A 22 3.50 3.51 20.77
N CYS A 23 3.23 4.77 21.06
CA CYS A 23 2.25 5.56 20.32
C CYS A 23 2.98 6.57 19.42
N ASP A 24 2.75 6.46 18.11
CA ASP A 24 3.17 7.48 17.14
C ASP A 24 2.07 8.54 17.04
N HIS A 25 2.26 9.67 17.74
CA HIS A 25 1.30 10.77 17.72
C HIS A 25 1.65 11.75 16.60
N SER A 26 0.99 11.59 15.44
CA SER A 26 1.14 12.51 14.32
C SER A 26 0.45 13.86 14.62
N LEU A 27 1.24 14.94 14.60
CA LEU A 27 0.76 16.32 14.82
C LEU A 27 0.39 17.04 13.53
N ILE A 28 0.41 16.37 12.38
CA ILE A 28 0.04 16.96 11.09
C ILE A 28 -1.48 17.12 10.99
N ASP A 29 -1.92 18.19 10.33
CA ASP A 29 -3.35 18.40 10.05
C ASP A 29 -3.88 17.39 9.00
N LEU A 30 -5.21 17.32 8.88
CA LEU A 30 -5.86 16.40 7.95
C LEU A 30 -5.50 16.69 6.47
N GLY A 31 -5.29 17.96 6.12
CA GLY A 31 -4.93 18.34 4.76
C GLY A 31 -3.52 17.83 4.38
N ASP A 32 -2.55 18.02 5.28
CA ASP A 32 -1.18 17.51 5.11
C ASP A 32 -1.15 15.99 5.10
N TYR A 33 -1.93 15.36 5.98
CA TYR A 33 -2.13 13.93 5.97
C TYR A 33 -2.63 13.43 4.60
N CYS A 34 -3.67 14.05 4.05
CA CYS A 34 -4.20 13.68 2.74
C CYS A 34 -3.19 13.91 1.61
N ARG A 35 -2.47 15.05 1.61
CA ARG A 35 -1.42 15.33 0.62
C ARG A 35 -0.31 14.26 0.62
N LYS A 36 0.14 13.86 1.81
CA LYS A 36 1.11 12.78 1.97
C LYS A 36 0.59 11.45 1.40
N HIS A 37 -0.67 11.13 1.68
CA HIS A 37 -1.29 9.86 1.25
C HIS A 37 -1.60 9.81 -0.26
N ILE A 38 -1.79 10.95 -0.93
CA ILE A 38 -1.87 11.00 -2.40
C ILE A 38 -0.57 10.46 -3.01
N ASN A 39 0.59 10.92 -2.54
CA ASN A 39 1.88 10.43 -3.03
C ASN A 39 2.10 8.95 -2.69
N TYR A 40 1.68 8.52 -1.52
CA TYR A 40 1.76 7.10 -1.13
C TYR A 40 0.87 6.22 -2.00
N ALA A 41 -0.33 6.68 -2.35
CA ALA A 41 -1.22 5.93 -3.24
C ALA A 41 -0.63 5.73 -4.64
N GLN A 42 0.11 6.72 -5.17
CA GLN A 42 0.83 6.59 -6.44
C GLN A 42 1.97 5.56 -6.34
N ARG A 43 2.75 5.59 -5.27
CA ARG A 43 3.83 4.62 -5.04
C ARG A 43 3.29 3.20 -4.86
N GLU A 44 2.21 3.03 -4.09
CA GLU A 44 1.58 1.72 -3.91
C GLU A 44 0.97 1.19 -5.21
N ALA A 45 0.33 2.06 -6.02
CA ALA A 45 -0.16 1.68 -7.35
C ALA A 45 0.98 1.25 -8.27
N CYS A 46 2.12 1.95 -8.22
CA CYS A 46 3.32 1.59 -8.97
C CYS A 46 3.86 0.21 -8.56
N GLU A 47 3.90 -0.11 -7.25
CA GLU A 47 4.30 -1.45 -6.77
C GLU A 47 3.35 -2.55 -7.28
N VAL A 48 2.02 -2.30 -7.20
CA VAL A 48 1.03 -3.28 -7.69
C VAL A 48 1.20 -3.54 -9.18
N LEU A 49 1.37 -2.48 -9.98
CA LEU A 49 1.61 -2.61 -11.42
C LEU A 49 2.95 -3.30 -11.72
N ASN A 50 4.00 -2.99 -10.94
CA ASN A 50 5.28 -3.67 -11.07
C ASN A 50 5.19 -5.16 -10.74
N ASP A 51 4.45 -5.52 -9.69
CA ASP A 51 4.24 -6.93 -9.31
C ASP A 51 3.42 -7.69 -10.34
N GLU A 52 2.41 -7.03 -10.96
CA GLU A 52 1.54 -7.64 -11.96
C GLU A 52 2.24 -7.81 -13.32
N PHE A 53 2.96 -6.78 -13.78
CA PHE A 53 3.56 -6.72 -15.13
C PHE A 53 5.08 -6.95 -15.14
N ASN A 54 5.73 -7.09 -13.99
CA ASN A 54 7.20 -7.19 -13.86
C ASN A 54 7.93 -6.06 -14.62
N LEU A 55 7.58 -4.81 -14.32
CA LEU A 55 8.07 -3.63 -15.03
C LEU A 55 9.58 -3.39 -14.79
N SER A 56 10.08 -3.64 -13.58
CA SER A 56 11.49 -3.41 -13.23
C SER A 56 12.44 -4.52 -13.67
N GLY A 57 11.93 -5.64 -14.22
CA GLY A 57 12.76 -6.76 -14.72
C GLY A 57 13.55 -7.51 -13.63
N GLY A 58 13.34 -7.19 -12.35
CA GLY A 58 14.00 -7.87 -11.25
C GLY A 58 13.50 -9.30 -11.04
N ASN A 59 14.41 -10.22 -10.74
CA ASN A 59 14.06 -11.59 -10.40
C ASN A 59 13.28 -11.62 -9.08
N ASP A 60 12.12 -12.26 -9.06
CA ASP A 60 11.28 -12.49 -7.85
C ASP A 60 12.00 -13.22 -6.71
N ARG A 61 13.18 -13.77 -6.97
CA ARG A 61 13.98 -14.52 -5.98
C ARG A 61 14.48 -13.65 -4.82
N ASP A 62 14.68 -12.35 -5.04
CA ASP A 62 15.16 -11.43 -3.99
C ASP A 62 14.03 -10.89 -3.10
N LYS A 63 12.77 -11.02 -3.51
CA LYS A 63 11.61 -10.51 -2.73
C LYS A 63 11.37 -11.30 -1.43
N ASN A 64 11.84 -12.53 -1.33
CA ASN A 64 11.60 -13.44 -0.19
C ASN A 64 12.87 -13.86 0.58
N GLY A 65 14.06 -13.48 0.12
CA GLY A 65 15.31 -13.78 0.80
C GLY A 65 15.46 -12.93 2.07
N GLY A 66 15.43 -13.57 3.24
CA GLY A 66 15.69 -12.90 4.52
C GLY A 66 14.48 -12.26 5.22
N LEU A 67 13.28 -12.31 4.65
CA LEU A 67 12.06 -11.81 5.31
C LEU A 67 11.65 -12.70 6.48
N GLY A 68 11.49 -12.11 7.67
CA GLY A 68 10.91 -12.79 8.84
C GLY A 68 9.48 -13.29 8.58
N LYS A 69 9.00 -14.22 9.41
CA LYS A 69 7.67 -14.84 9.28
C LYS A 69 6.54 -13.81 9.16
N GLN A 70 6.56 -12.77 10.00
CA GLN A 70 5.55 -11.69 9.99
C GLN A 70 5.53 -10.90 8.67
N ALA A 71 6.70 -10.62 8.08
CA ALA A 71 6.79 -9.92 6.81
C ALA A 71 6.26 -10.76 5.64
N LYS A 72 6.48 -12.09 5.67
CA LYS A 72 5.89 -13.03 4.69
C LYS A 72 4.37 -13.08 4.79
N GLU A 73 3.82 -13.15 6.01
CA GLU A 73 2.37 -13.13 6.23
C GLU A 73 1.73 -11.82 5.75
N LYS A 74 2.35 -10.67 6.05
CA LYS A 74 1.91 -9.35 5.57
C LYS A 74 1.89 -9.30 4.03
N HIS A 75 2.94 -9.80 3.40
CA HIS A 75 3.05 -9.86 1.94
C HIS A 75 1.97 -10.76 1.32
N ASN A 76 1.73 -11.95 1.87
CA ASN A 76 0.67 -12.85 1.40
C ASN A 76 -0.74 -12.23 1.54
N ARG A 77 -1.01 -11.53 2.65
CA ARG A 77 -2.27 -10.79 2.82
C ARG A 77 -2.45 -9.70 1.78
N LYS A 78 -1.38 -8.93 1.50
CA LYS A 78 -1.37 -7.87 0.47
C LYS A 78 -1.64 -8.47 -0.92
N ASN A 79 -1.00 -9.59 -1.25
CA ASN A 79 -1.19 -10.27 -2.53
C ASN A 79 -2.63 -10.80 -2.70
N ASN A 80 -3.21 -11.39 -1.65
CA ASN A 80 -4.60 -11.84 -1.71
C ASN A 80 -5.58 -10.67 -1.86
N TYR A 81 -5.33 -9.56 -1.17
CA TYR A 81 -6.11 -8.34 -1.33
C TYR A 81 -6.03 -7.79 -2.76
N ASN A 82 -4.84 -7.77 -3.37
CA ASN A 82 -4.61 -7.25 -4.71
C ASN A 82 -5.29 -8.06 -5.82
N LYS A 83 -5.64 -9.32 -5.56
CA LYS A 83 -6.41 -10.17 -6.51
C LYS A 83 -7.89 -9.83 -6.56
N LEU A 84 -8.41 -9.11 -5.57
CA LEU A 84 -9.83 -8.73 -5.55
C LEU A 84 -10.11 -7.60 -6.55
N PRO A 85 -11.36 -7.49 -7.08
CA PRO A 85 -11.73 -6.44 -8.01
C PRO A 85 -11.48 -5.04 -7.44
N LEU A 86 -10.98 -4.14 -8.31
CA LEU A 86 -10.73 -2.74 -7.97
C LEU A 86 -12.00 -2.09 -7.40
N PHE A 87 -11.84 -1.17 -6.47
CA PHE A 87 -12.86 -0.44 -5.73
C PHE A 87 -13.71 -1.29 -4.78
N TRP A 88 -14.12 -2.50 -5.17
CA TRP A 88 -14.83 -3.41 -4.27
C TRP A 88 -13.96 -3.86 -3.10
N ARG A 89 -12.69 -4.14 -3.37
CA ARG A 89 -11.71 -4.51 -2.33
C ARG A 89 -11.52 -3.40 -1.28
N SER A 90 -11.50 -2.15 -1.70
CA SER A 90 -11.36 -1.00 -0.80
C SER A 90 -12.63 -0.80 0.05
N PHE A 91 -13.81 -0.94 -0.55
CA PHE A 91 -15.09 -0.87 0.16
C PHE A 91 -15.26 -2.00 1.18
N VAL A 92 -14.98 -3.24 0.79
CA VAL A 92 -15.03 -4.40 1.70
C VAL A 92 -14.05 -4.22 2.87
N TYR A 93 -12.85 -3.68 2.61
CA TYR A 93 -11.88 -3.40 3.66
C TYR A 93 -12.36 -2.31 4.63
N PHE A 94 -13.02 -1.27 4.12
CA PHE A 94 -13.68 -0.27 4.96
C PHE A 94 -14.76 -0.90 5.85
N CYS A 95 -15.67 -1.69 5.28
CA CYS A 95 -16.70 -2.39 6.04
C CYS A 95 -16.10 -3.30 7.11
N TYR A 96 -15.06 -4.05 6.78
CA TYR A 96 -14.32 -4.88 7.73
C TYR A 96 -13.79 -4.05 8.91
N ARG A 97 -13.11 -2.93 8.62
CA ARG A 97 -12.54 -2.08 9.69
C ARG A 97 -13.60 -1.38 10.52
N TYR A 98 -14.61 -0.81 9.87
CA TYR A 98 -15.62 -0.01 10.55
C TYR A 98 -16.60 -0.87 11.33
N VAL A 99 -17.05 -1.98 10.75
CA VAL A 99 -18.04 -2.87 11.39
C VAL A 99 -17.36 -4.00 12.18
N MET A 100 -16.59 -4.87 11.50
CA MET A 100 -16.05 -6.09 12.11
C MET A 100 -14.98 -5.81 13.17
N ARG A 101 -14.21 -4.74 13.02
CA ARG A 101 -13.19 -4.32 13.99
C ARG A 101 -13.72 -3.30 15.02
N GLY A 102 -15.00 -2.99 14.99
CA GLY A 102 -15.65 -2.13 15.96
C GLY A 102 -15.31 -0.63 15.79
N GLY A 103 -14.82 -0.18 14.62
CA GLY A 103 -14.48 1.23 14.41
C GLY A 103 -15.66 2.20 14.63
N PHE A 104 -16.91 1.72 14.55
CA PHE A 104 -18.10 2.52 14.86
C PHE A 104 -18.23 2.84 16.37
N LEU A 105 -17.57 2.08 17.23
CA LEU A 105 -17.55 2.33 18.68
C LEU A 105 -16.74 3.59 19.04
N ASP A 106 -15.80 3.98 18.19
CA ASP A 106 -14.98 5.19 18.36
C ASP A 106 -15.68 6.46 17.82
N GLY A 107 -17.00 6.38 17.54
CA GLY A 107 -17.81 7.52 17.13
C GLY A 107 -17.41 8.12 15.77
N LYS A 108 -17.40 9.46 15.70
CA LYS A 108 -17.10 10.22 14.46
C LYS A 108 -15.63 10.07 14.04
N GLU A 109 -14.74 9.99 14.99
CA GLU A 109 -13.29 9.81 14.81
C GLU A 109 -13.01 8.44 14.21
N GLY A 110 -13.66 7.39 14.73
CA GLY A 110 -13.56 6.04 14.20
C GLY A 110 -14.09 5.92 12.77
N PHE A 111 -15.21 6.61 12.47
CA PHE A 111 -15.72 6.69 11.09
C PHE A 111 -14.71 7.38 10.17
N LEU A 112 -14.22 8.57 10.55
CA LEU A 112 -13.27 9.34 9.76
C LEU A 112 -12.01 8.53 9.47
N PHE A 113 -11.46 7.88 10.51
CA PHE A 113 -10.26 7.06 10.37
C PHE A 113 -10.50 5.85 9.46
N ALA A 114 -11.58 5.11 9.66
CA ALA A 114 -11.92 3.98 8.82
C ALA A 114 -12.17 4.39 7.36
N PHE A 115 -12.84 5.54 7.13
CA PHE A 115 -13.08 6.09 5.82
C PHE A 115 -11.79 6.49 5.12
N ILE A 116 -10.95 7.32 5.75
CA ILE A 116 -9.71 7.84 5.15
C ILE A 116 -8.71 6.71 4.88
N GLN A 117 -8.44 5.87 5.87
CA GLN A 117 -7.46 4.79 5.76
C GLN A 117 -7.98 3.56 5.03
N GLY A 118 -9.24 3.20 5.28
CA GLY A 118 -9.83 1.98 4.78
C GLY A 118 -10.38 2.11 3.36
N TRP A 119 -11.07 3.19 3.06
CA TRP A 119 -11.74 3.35 1.77
C TRP A 119 -11.06 4.36 0.86
N TRP A 120 -11.00 5.63 1.25
CA TRP A 120 -10.48 6.72 0.41
C TRP A 120 -9.07 6.46 -0.10
N TYR A 121 -8.13 6.15 0.78
CA TYR A 121 -6.75 5.86 0.40
C TYR A 121 -6.66 4.67 -0.56
N ARG A 122 -7.35 3.58 -0.24
CA ARG A 122 -7.37 2.38 -1.08
C ARG A 122 -8.04 2.59 -2.42
N ALA A 123 -9.13 3.36 -2.46
CA ALA A 123 -9.81 3.73 -3.69
C ALA A 123 -8.91 4.60 -4.59
N MET A 124 -8.07 5.47 -4.01
CA MET A 124 -7.07 6.23 -4.79
C MET A 124 -6.00 5.33 -5.40
N VAL A 125 -5.52 4.32 -4.67
CA VAL A 125 -4.60 3.31 -5.23
C VAL A 125 -5.26 2.64 -6.43
N ASP A 126 -6.49 2.17 -6.28
CA ASP A 126 -7.26 1.53 -7.33
C ASP A 126 -7.51 2.45 -8.55
N GLY A 127 -7.81 3.72 -8.29
CA GLY A 127 -7.99 4.75 -9.32
C GLY A 127 -6.72 5.00 -10.13
N ASN A 128 -5.56 5.05 -9.48
CA ASN A 128 -4.27 5.19 -10.13
C ASN A 128 -3.94 3.97 -11.01
N ILE A 129 -4.19 2.75 -10.53
CA ILE A 129 -4.03 1.51 -11.30
C ILE A 129 -4.93 1.54 -12.53
N LEU A 130 -6.23 1.87 -12.34
CA LEU A 130 -7.19 1.94 -13.44
C LEU A 130 -6.78 2.98 -14.49
N ALA A 131 -6.35 4.18 -14.06
CA ALA A 131 -5.92 5.25 -14.97
C ALA A 131 -4.72 4.80 -15.82
N CYS A 132 -3.71 4.16 -15.20
CA CYS A 132 -2.56 3.63 -15.93
C CYS A 132 -2.97 2.55 -16.94
N LYS A 133 -3.74 1.55 -16.52
CA LYS A 133 -4.21 0.47 -17.39
C LYS A 133 -5.08 0.98 -18.55
N LYS A 134 -5.94 1.97 -18.30
CA LYS A 134 -6.80 2.57 -19.34
C LYS A 134 -6.00 3.28 -20.44
N VAL A 135 -4.89 3.93 -20.08
CA VAL A 135 -4.04 4.67 -21.04
C VAL A 135 -3.04 3.75 -21.74
N CYS A 136 -2.44 2.81 -20.99
CA CYS A 136 -1.31 2.02 -21.48
C CYS A 136 -1.71 0.62 -21.97
N GLY A 137 -2.90 0.12 -21.62
CA GLY A 137 -3.27 -1.27 -21.82
C GLY A 137 -2.34 -2.19 -21.04
N GLU A 138 -1.76 -3.18 -21.73
CA GLU A 138 -0.76 -4.13 -21.20
C GLU A 138 0.68 -3.80 -21.65
N ASP A 139 0.89 -2.66 -22.31
CA ASP A 139 2.19 -2.24 -22.83
C ASP A 139 3.11 -1.76 -21.71
N LYS A 140 4.10 -2.57 -21.37
CA LYS A 140 5.02 -2.32 -20.25
C LYS A 140 5.83 -1.03 -20.41
N GLU A 141 6.27 -0.72 -21.63
CA GLU A 141 7.08 0.48 -21.87
C GLU A 141 6.23 1.74 -21.76
N LYS A 142 4.99 1.72 -22.26
CA LYS A 142 4.05 2.81 -22.06
C LYS A 142 3.73 3.01 -20.57
N MET A 143 3.59 1.92 -19.78
CA MET A 143 3.37 2.01 -18.34
C MET A 143 4.55 2.67 -17.63
N LYS A 144 5.79 2.32 -17.93
CA LYS A 144 7.00 2.95 -17.36
C LYS A 144 7.04 4.45 -17.68
N VAL A 145 6.78 4.82 -18.93
CA VAL A 145 6.72 6.22 -19.35
C VAL A 145 5.61 6.98 -18.62
N PHE A 146 4.42 6.38 -18.52
CA PHE A 146 3.28 6.96 -17.78
C PHE A 146 3.64 7.20 -16.32
N ILE A 147 4.18 6.19 -15.63
CA ILE A 147 4.56 6.24 -14.22
C ILE A 147 5.61 7.34 -13.99
N LYS A 148 6.65 7.38 -14.83
CA LYS A 148 7.70 8.39 -14.75
C LYS A 148 7.16 9.81 -14.96
N ASN A 149 6.36 10.02 -16.01
CA ASN A 149 5.90 11.36 -16.37
C ASN A 149 4.78 11.87 -15.45
N ARG A 150 3.92 10.96 -14.96
CA ARG A 150 2.73 11.35 -14.19
C ARG A 150 2.95 11.34 -12.70
N TRP A 151 3.76 10.42 -12.20
CA TRP A 151 3.99 10.23 -10.76
C TRP A 151 5.42 10.56 -10.33
N ASN A 152 6.30 10.88 -11.28
CA ASN A 152 7.73 11.14 -11.04
C ASN A 152 8.44 9.99 -10.32
N ILE A 153 8.07 8.74 -10.65
CA ILE A 153 8.65 7.52 -10.11
C ILE A 153 9.45 6.83 -11.22
N SER A 154 10.71 6.48 -10.94
CA SER A 154 11.56 5.69 -11.83
C SER A 154 11.61 4.25 -11.34
N LEU A 155 11.37 3.30 -12.26
CA LEU A 155 11.41 1.85 -12.05
C LEU A 155 12.72 1.26 -12.54
#